data_fc81125004a758d8e0e523e1586edc63
#
_entry.id   fc81125004a758d8e0e523e1586edc63
#
_cell.length_a   1.000
_cell.length_b   1.000
_cell.length_c   1.000
_cell.angle_alpha   90.00
_cell.angle_beta   90.00
_cell.angle_gamma   90.00
#
_symmetry.space_group_name_H-M   'P 1'
#
loop_
_entity.id
_entity.type
_entity.pdbx_description
1 polymer ?
#
loop_
_entity_poly.entity_id
_entity_poly.type
_entity_poly.pdbx_seq_one_letter_code
_entity_poly.pdbx_strand_id
1 'polypeptide(L)'
;MLILYRISRWFYSYKIPIIPQFFQALIFLFYNSKLTPHSSIGKGSYFVCKGISVVLIPGTKIGQDCVLGLRFSTVRKFPYKDVPILGNNVWCGPNVIIAGPVIIGDNVIIAANSFVDKSVPAGAIVGGSPAKIIGWRNNLNYKIEENPKYKEGTMPYLGDNNL
;
A
#
# COMPACT_ATOMS: atom_id res chain seq x y z
N MET A 1 -4.10 -5.71 -12.47
CA MET A 1 -4.90 -5.84 -11.24
C MET A 1 -5.80 -4.64 -10.96
N LEU A 2 -5.28 -3.41 -10.82
CA LEU A 2 -6.10 -2.23 -10.46
C LEU A 2 -7.22 -1.90 -11.46
N ILE A 3 -7.05 -2.17 -12.74
CA ILE A 3 -8.10 -1.97 -13.74
C ILE A 3 -9.29 -2.89 -13.42
N LEU A 4 -9.06 -4.18 -13.18
CA LEU A 4 -10.11 -5.13 -12.79
C LEU A 4 -10.80 -4.71 -11.49
N TYR A 5 -10.02 -4.24 -10.51
CA TYR A 5 -10.56 -3.72 -9.26
C TYR A 5 -11.44 -2.47 -9.49
N ARG A 6 -11.01 -1.52 -10.32
CA ARG A 6 -11.79 -0.30 -10.61
C ARG A 6 -13.10 -0.61 -11.33
N ILE A 7 -13.06 -1.56 -12.27
CA ILE A 7 -14.27 -2.07 -12.93
C ILE A 7 -15.21 -2.73 -11.90
N SER A 8 -14.67 -3.64 -11.06
CA SER A 8 -15.43 -4.27 -9.97
C SER A 8 -16.11 -3.25 -9.06
N ARG A 9 -15.37 -2.22 -8.66
CA ARG A 9 -15.89 -1.15 -7.80
C ARG A 9 -16.95 -0.30 -8.48
N TRP A 10 -16.79 -0.02 -9.77
CA TRP A 10 -17.78 0.72 -10.55
C TRP A 10 -19.11 -0.03 -10.58
N PHE A 11 -19.12 -1.33 -10.91
CA PHE A 11 -20.35 -2.14 -10.86
C PHE A 11 -20.94 -2.24 -9.45
N TYR A 12 -20.09 -2.32 -8.44
CA TYR A 12 -20.53 -2.33 -7.05
C TYR A 12 -21.28 -1.03 -6.68
N SER A 13 -20.84 0.13 -7.17
CA SER A 13 -21.53 1.41 -6.91
C SER A 13 -22.93 1.50 -7.53
N TYR A 14 -23.18 0.73 -8.58
CA TYR A 14 -24.51 0.57 -9.20
C TYR A 14 -25.34 -0.58 -8.58
N LYS A 15 -24.88 -1.13 -7.44
CA LYS A 15 -25.56 -2.22 -6.72
C LYS A 15 -25.80 -3.48 -7.55
N ILE A 16 -24.95 -3.78 -8.52
CA ILE A 16 -25.02 -5.00 -9.34
C ILE A 16 -24.26 -6.10 -8.58
N PRO A 17 -24.93 -7.15 -8.04
CA PRO A 17 -24.30 -8.02 -7.03
C PRO A 17 -23.29 -9.04 -7.60
N ILE A 18 -23.53 -9.55 -8.80
CA ILE A 18 -22.79 -10.71 -9.36
C ILE A 18 -21.47 -10.28 -10.02
N ILE A 19 -21.49 -9.20 -10.78
CA ILE A 19 -20.34 -8.74 -11.58
C ILE A 19 -19.11 -8.40 -10.73
N PRO A 20 -19.21 -7.70 -9.60
CA PRO A 20 -18.06 -7.43 -8.73
C PRO A 20 -17.38 -8.70 -8.23
N GLN A 21 -18.14 -9.74 -7.91
CA GLN A 21 -17.62 -11.03 -7.43
C GLN A 21 -16.82 -11.75 -8.51
N PHE A 22 -17.30 -11.73 -9.76
CA PHE A 22 -16.58 -12.26 -10.90
C PHE A 22 -15.21 -11.62 -11.07
N PHE A 23 -15.13 -10.28 -11.03
CA PHE A 23 -13.85 -9.57 -11.12
C PHE A 23 -12.92 -9.85 -9.93
N GLN A 24 -13.47 -10.04 -8.72
CA GLN A 24 -12.69 -10.47 -7.57
C GLN A 24 -12.09 -11.87 -7.75
N ALA A 25 -12.86 -12.80 -8.33
CA ALA A 25 -12.37 -14.14 -8.66
C ALA A 25 -11.23 -14.09 -9.69
N LEU A 26 -11.34 -13.25 -10.72
CA LEU A 26 -10.25 -13.03 -11.68
C LEU A 26 -9.00 -12.43 -11.01
N ILE A 27 -9.17 -11.44 -10.11
CA ILE A 27 -8.05 -10.87 -9.36
C ILE A 27 -7.37 -11.94 -8.52
N PHE A 28 -8.13 -12.80 -7.87
CA PHE A 28 -7.59 -13.90 -7.08
C PHE A 28 -6.84 -14.90 -7.96
N LEU A 29 -7.43 -15.32 -9.08
CA LEU A 29 -6.87 -16.31 -9.99
C LEU A 29 -5.53 -15.85 -10.62
N PHE A 30 -5.48 -14.60 -11.11
CA PHE A 30 -4.30 -14.12 -11.86
C PHE A 30 -3.23 -13.48 -10.98
N TYR A 31 -3.59 -12.95 -9.82
CA TYR A 31 -2.67 -12.17 -8.96
C TYR A 31 -2.53 -12.74 -7.55
N ASN A 32 -3.23 -13.82 -7.22
CA ASN A 32 -3.29 -14.36 -5.86
C ASN A 32 -3.59 -13.27 -4.82
N SER A 33 -4.49 -12.35 -5.17
CA SER A 33 -4.74 -11.13 -4.39
C SER A 33 -6.21 -10.98 -4.05
N LYS A 34 -6.50 -10.40 -2.89
CA LYS A 34 -7.86 -10.14 -2.42
C LYS A 34 -8.08 -8.64 -2.28
N LEU A 35 -8.68 -8.03 -3.31
CA LEU A 35 -9.14 -6.64 -3.29
C LEU A 35 -10.66 -6.60 -3.34
N THR A 36 -11.26 -6.06 -2.31
CA THR A 36 -12.73 -5.97 -2.25
C THR A 36 -13.21 -4.61 -2.77
N PRO A 37 -14.36 -4.54 -3.45
CA PRO A 37 -14.91 -3.26 -3.93
C PRO A 37 -15.32 -2.33 -2.79
N HIS A 38 -15.42 -2.84 -1.56
CA HIS A 38 -15.70 -2.06 -0.35
C HIS A 38 -14.51 -1.20 0.10
N SER A 39 -13.29 -1.51 -0.35
CA SER A 39 -12.10 -0.69 -0.08
C SER A 39 -12.05 0.50 -1.02
N SER A 40 -11.31 1.55 -0.68
CA SER A 40 -11.07 2.68 -1.58
C SER A 40 -9.58 2.86 -1.85
N ILE A 41 -9.22 3.04 -3.12
CA ILE A 41 -7.84 3.29 -3.55
C ILE A 41 -7.86 4.57 -4.39
N GLY A 42 -7.15 5.58 -3.92
CA GLY A 42 -7.06 6.91 -4.53
C GLY A 42 -6.40 6.89 -5.92
N LYS A 43 -6.58 8.00 -6.63
CA LYS A 43 -5.97 8.21 -7.96
C LYS A 43 -4.43 8.24 -7.81
N GLY A 44 -3.70 7.76 -8.81
CA GLY A 44 -2.24 7.73 -8.78
C GLY A 44 -1.64 6.58 -7.96
N SER A 45 -2.38 5.99 -7.02
CA SER A 45 -1.89 4.88 -6.20
C SER A 45 -1.76 3.60 -7.01
N TYR A 46 -0.69 2.84 -6.77
CA TYR A 46 -0.44 1.58 -7.45
C TYR A 46 0.27 0.55 -6.56
N PHE A 47 0.21 -0.70 -6.99
CA PHE A 47 0.92 -1.81 -6.37
C PHE A 47 2.11 -2.21 -7.24
N VAL A 48 3.27 -2.32 -6.61
CA VAL A 48 4.48 -2.83 -7.25
C VAL A 48 4.27 -4.29 -7.69
N CYS A 49 5.02 -4.75 -8.70
CA CYS A 49 4.91 -6.11 -9.24
C CYS A 49 3.47 -6.49 -9.65
N LYS A 50 2.73 -5.55 -10.25
CA LYS A 50 1.34 -5.76 -10.69
C LYS A 50 0.36 -6.13 -9.56
N GLY A 51 0.80 -6.06 -8.28
CA GLY A 51 -0.03 -6.33 -7.11
C GLY A 51 -0.21 -7.81 -6.78
N ILE A 52 0.83 -8.61 -6.88
CA ILE A 52 0.79 -10.03 -6.50
C ILE A 52 0.72 -10.17 -4.98
N SER A 53 -0.15 -11.08 -4.51
CA SER A 53 -0.35 -11.45 -3.11
C SER A 53 -0.71 -10.26 -2.19
N VAL A 54 -1.49 -9.32 -2.71
CA VAL A 54 -2.01 -8.19 -1.94
C VAL A 54 -3.32 -8.58 -1.27
N VAL A 55 -3.48 -8.23 0.01
CA VAL A 55 -4.72 -8.45 0.75
C VAL A 55 -5.22 -7.13 1.34
N LEU A 56 -6.37 -6.67 0.87
CA LEU A 56 -7.08 -5.54 1.46
C LEU A 56 -8.36 -6.02 2.12
N ILE A 57 -8.48 -5.80 3.42
CA ILE A 57 -9.75 -6.07 4.12
C ILE A 57 -10.81 -5.05 3.72
N PRO A 58 -12.10 -5.46 3.71
CA PRO A 58 -13.20 -4.56 3.39
C PRO A 58 -13.19 -3.31 4.25
N GLY A 59 -13.35 -2.14 3.62
CA GLY A 59 -13.38 -0.85 4.30
C GLY A 59 -12.04 -0.13 4.36
N THR A 60 -10.91 -0.77 4.05
CA THR A 60 -9.60 -0.11 3.97
C THR A 60 -9.66 1.09 3.02
N LYS A 61 -9.11 2.22 3.45
CA LYS A 61 -8.99 3.43 2.64
C LYS A 61 -7.52 3.70 2.36
N ILE A 62 -7.18 3.89 1.10
CA ILE A 62 -5.85 4.26 0.63
C ILE A 62 -5.99 5.57 -0.11
N GLY A 63 -5.19 6.57 0.26
CA GLY A 63 -5.17 7.90 -0.35
C GLY A 63 -4.65 7.90 -1.78
N GLN A 64 -4.28 9.08 -2.26
CA GLN A 64 -3.75 9.29 -3.61
C GLN A 64 -2.23 9.09 -3.64
N ASP A 65 -1.70 8.76 -4.81
CA ASP A 65 -0.27 8.69 -5.12
C ASP A 65 0.54 7.80 -4.17
N CYS A 66 -0.11 6.74 -3.65
CA CYS A 66 0.53 5.76 -2.79
C CYS A 66 1.23 4.67 -3.60
N VAL A 67 2.41 4.26 -3.14
CA VAL A 67 3.17 3.14 -3.71
C VAL A 67 3.17 2.00 -2.70
N LEU A 68 2.59 0.88 -3.08
CA LEU A 68 2.40 -0.27 -2.19
C LEU A 68 3.21 -1.47 -2.68
N GLY A 69 4.10 -1.94 -1.83
CA GLY A 69 5.02 -3.03 -2.14
C GLY A 69 4.33 -4.37 -2.39
N LEU A 70 5.12 -5.33 -2.84
CA LEU A 70 4.70 -6.73 -2.98
C LEU A 70 4.20 -7.27 -1.64
N ARG A 71 3.14 -8.10 -1.64
CA ARG A 71 2.53 -8.70 -0.45
C ARG A 71 2.06 -7.69 0.61
N PHE A 72 1.73 -6.48 0.17
CA PHE A 72 1.11 -5.50 1.05
C PHE A 72 -0.21 -6.04 1.60
N SER A 73 -0.40 -5.95 2.91
CA SER A 73 -1.61 -6.49 3.55
C SER A 73 -2.16 -5.54 4.61
N THR A 74 -3.49 -5.42 4.62
CA THR A 74 -4.21 -4.80 5.72
C THR A 74 -5.02 -5.86 6.45
N VAL A 75 -4.98 -5.84 7.78
CA VAL A 75 -5.66 -6.83 8.61
C VAL A 75 -6.40 -6.17 9.78
N ARG A 76 -7.45 -6.82 10.26
CA ARG A 76 -8.11 -6.40 11.48
C ARG A 76 -7.29 -6.82 12.71
N LYS A 77 -7.33 -6.02 13.75
CA LYS A 77 -6.77 -6.36 15.06
C LYS A 77 -7.94 -6.59 16.01
N PHE A 78 -8.12 -7.83 16.45
CA PHE A 78 -9.17 -8.16 17.44
C PHE A 78 -8.91 -7.42 18.75
N PRO A 79 -9.95 -6.88 19.43
CA PRO A 79 -11.39 -6.96 19.13
C PRO A 79 -11.94 -5.82 18.25
N TYR A 80 -11.11 -4.99 17.65
CA TYR A 80 -11.52 -3.79 16.93
C TYR A 80 -12.22 -4.13 15.61
N LYS A 81 -13.28 -3.35 15.31
CA LYS A 81 -14.02 -3.47 14.04
C LYS A 81 -13.44 -2.57 12.94
N ASP A 82 -12.79 -1.48 13.34
CA ASP A 82 -12.22 -0.50 12.43
C ASP A 82 -11.00 -1.05 11.67
N VAL A 83 -10.73 -0.42 10.56
CA VAL A 83 -9.75 -0.87 9.58
C VAL A 83 -8.73 0.22 9.27
N PRO A 84 -7.55 -0.13 8.74
CA PRO A 84 -6.53 0.86 8.39
C PRO A 84 -7.00 1.91 7.40
N ILE A 85 -6.55 3.15 7.63
CA ILE A 85 -6.70 4.29 6.73
C ILE A 85 -5.31 4.83 6.42
N LEU A 86 -4.97 4.91 5.13
CA LEU A 86 -3.73 5.50 4.65
C LEU A 86 -4.02 6.86 4.01
N GLY A 87 -3.22 7.85 4.35
CA GLY A 87 -3.20 9.17 3.72
C GLY A 87 -2.64 9.13 2.30
N ASN A 88 -2.21 10.28 1.82
CA ASN A 88 -1.69 10.45 0.46
C ASN A 88 -0.17 10.28 0.43
N ASN A 89 0.37 9.91 -0.74
CA ASN A 89 1.81 9.82 -0.98
C ASN A 89 2.53 8.93 0.05
N VAL A 90 1.87 7.83 0.46
CA VAL A 90 2.45 6.83 1.37
C VAL A 90 3.23 5.82 0.55
N TRP A 91 4.46 5.56 0.96
CA TRP A 91 5.30 4.54 0.36
C TRP A 91 5.45 3.34 1.31
N CYS A 92 5.06 2.17 0.88
CA CYS A 92 5.19 0.92 1.62
C CYS A 92 6.15 -0.03 0.90
N GLY A 93 7.19 -0.47 1.60
CA GLY A 93 8.06 -1.53 1.13
C GLY A 93 7.34 -2.88 0.99
N PRO A 94 8.01 -3.90 0.44
CA PRO A 94 7.48 -5.26 0.37
C PRO A 94 7.15 -5.84 1.75
N ASN A 95 6.16 -6.73 1.80
CA ASN A 95 5.74 -7.47 2.99
C ASN A 95 5.29 -6.58 4.17
N VAL A 96 4.79 -5.38 3.89
CA VAL A 96 4.23 -4.52 4.94
C VAL A 96 2.85 -5.02 5.33
N ILE A 97 2.62 -5.14 6.63
CA ILE A 97 1.32 -5.47 7.23
C ILE A 97 0.88 -4.31 8.10
N ILE A 98 -0.33 -3.80 7.84
CA ILE A 98 -0.95 -2.75 8.67
C ILE A 98 -2.16 -3.35 9.38
N ALA A 99 -2.15 -3.33 10.71
CA ALA A 99 -3.12 -4.04 11.54
C ALA A 99 -3.95 -3.11 12.41
N GLY A 100 -5.26 -3.26 12.35
CA GLY A 100 -6.21 -2.61 13.25
C GLY A 100 -6.63 -1.20 12.86
N PRO A 101 -7.22 -0.46 13.79
CA PRO A 101 -7.76 0.88 13.58
C PRO A 101 -6.63 1.92 13.60
N VAL A 102 -5.74 1.86 12.61
CA VAL A 102 -4.60 2.78 12.54
C VAL A 102 -4.77 3.77 11.40
N ILE A 103 -4.29 4.98 11.63
CA ILE A 103 -4.23 6.04 10.64
C ILE A 103 -2.76 6.27 10.28
N ILE A 104 -2.43 6.08 9.02
CA ILE A 104 -1.13 6.41 8.46
C ILE A 104 -1.25 7.79 7.83
N GLY A 105 -0.48 8.74 8.31
CA GLY A 105 -0.49 10.12 7.80
C GLY A 105 0.03 10.25 6.37
N ASP A 106 -0.08 11.42 5.81
CA ASP A 106 0.45 11.73 4.48
C ASP A 106 1.99 11.67 4.47
N ASN A 107 2.56 11.36 3.31
CA ASN A 107 4.02 11.36 3.10
C ASN A 107 4.79 10.38 4.00
N VAL A 108 4.16 9.34 4.51
CA VAL A 108 4.81 8.32 5.35
C VAL A 108 5.58 7.32 4.48
N ILE A 109 6.73 6.90 4.98
CA ILE A 109 7.50 5.78 4.41
C ILE A 109 7.48 4.63 5.41
N ILE A 110 7.06 3.45 4.95
CA ILE A 110 7.05 2.22 5.76
C ILE A 110 8.07 1.25 5.16
N ALA A 111 9.10 0.93 5.93
CA ALA A 111 10.16 0.02 5.50
C ALA A 111 9.61 -1.40 5.22
N ALA A 112 10.32 -2.14 4.39
CA ALA A 112 9.97 -3.54 4.08
C ALA A 112 9.89 -4.40 5.36
N ASN A 113 9.04 -5.44 5.34
CA ASN A 113 8.83 -6.38 6.44
C ASN A 113 8.34 -5.74 7.75
N SER A 114 7.69 -4.58 7.67
CA SER A 114 7.18 -3.89 8.85
C SER A 114 5.78 -4.34 9.23
N PHE A 115 5.55 -4.49 10.55
CA PHE A 115 4.24 -4.71 11.14
C PHE A 115 3.78 -3.45 11.86
N VAL A 116 2.83 -2.73 11.28
CA VAL A 116 2.32 -1.45 11.78
C VAL A 116 1.00 -1.66 12.51
N ASP A 117 1.00 -1.51 13.82
CA ASP A 117 -0.16 -1.68 14.69
C ASP A 117 -0.53 -0.43 15.51
N LYS A 118 0.15 0.68 15.23
CA LYS A 118 -0.11 2.02 15.80
C LYS A 118 -0.16 3.05 14.70
N SER A 119 -0.95 4.11 14.91
CA SER A 119 -1.02 5.23 13.99
C SER A 119 0.34 5.91 13.81
N VAL A 120 0.60 6.36 12.59
CA VAL A 120 1.88 6.94 12.18
C VAL A 120 1.65 8.39 11.75
N PRO A 121 2.35 9.36 12.34
CA PRO A 121 2.21 10.77 11.98
C PRO A 121 2.72 11.03 10.55
N ALA A 122 2.20 12.09 9.91
CA ALA A 122 2.60 12.49 8.59
C ALA A 122 4.12 12.75 8.48
N GLY A 123 4.72 12.34 7.36
CA GLY A 123 6.13 12.53 7.08
C GLY A 123 7.08 11.61 7.85
N ALA A 124 6.58 10.72 8.69
CA ALA A 124 7.43 9.79 9.43
C ALA A 124 7.94 8.65 8.53
N ILE A 125 9.12 8.15 8.87
CA ILE A 125 9.69 6.90 8.35
C ILE A 125 9.62 5.89 9.46
N VAL A 126 8.95 4.75 9.20
CA VAL A 126 8.76 3.70 10.20
C VAL A 126 9.27 2.36 9.70
N GLY A 127 9.74 1.53 10.64
CA GLY A 127 10.23 0.21 10.30
C GLY A 127 10.22 -0.74 11.50
N GLY A 128 10.28 -2.04 11.21
CA GLY A 128 10.36 -3.10 12.21
C GLY A 128 9.02 -3.78 12.54
N SER A 129 9.07 -4.76 13.42
CA SER A 129 7.92 -5.56 13.90
C SER A 129 7.99 -5.72 15.42
N PRO A 130 7.21 -4.94 16.20
CA PRO A 130 6.32 -3.86 15.77
C PRO A 130 7.07 -2.64 15.22
N ALA A 131 6.43 -1.91 14.29
CA ALA A 131 7.03 -0.76 13.65
C ALA A 131 7.23 0.40 14.62
N LYS A 132 8.39 1.06 14.52
CA LYS A 132 8.76 2.25 15.27
C LYS A 132 9.20 3.36 14.31
N ILE A 133 9.10 4.62 14.74
CA ILE A 133 9.64 5.74 13.97
C ILE A 133 11.17 5.61 13.98
N ILE A 134 11.77 5.56 12.80
CA ILE A 134 13.21 5.46 12.58
C ILE A 134 13.77 6.72 11.92
N GLY A 135 12.92 7.64 11.49
CA GLY A 135 13.32 8.89 10.88
C GLY A 135 12.13 9.71 10.40
N TRP A 136 12.44 10.80 9.69
CA TRP A 136 11.46 11.70 9.10
C TRP A 136 11.84 12.01 7.66
N ARG A 137 10.87 12.08 6.78
CA ARG A 137 11.08 12.30 5.34
C ARG A 137 11.80 13.62 5.05
N ASN A 138 11.52 14.66 5.82
CA ASN A 138 12.17 15.97 5.68
C ASN A 138 13.67 15.96 6.01
N ASN A 139 14.15 14.93 6.70
CA ASN A 139 15.56 14.76 7.05
C ASN A 139 16.34 13.95 6.01
N LEU A 140 15.69 13.48 4.94
CA LEU A 140 16.38 12.82 3.84
C LEU A 140 17.15 13.88 3.04
N ASN A 141 18.46 13.70 2.92
CA ASN A 141 19.35 14.63 2.20
C ASN A 141 19.11 14.67 0.69
N TYR A 142 18.20 13.85 0.15
CA TYR A 142 17.81 13.86 -1.24
C TYR A 142 16.33 13.52 -1.39
N LYS A 143 15.69 14.13 -2.34
CA LYS A 143 14.37 13.71 -2.79
C LYS A 143 14.55 12.60 -3.80
N ILE A 144 14.00 11.44 -3.52
CA ILE A 144 14.09 10.26 -4.40
C ILE A 144 13.61 10.62 -5.81
N GLU A 145 12.58 11.45 -5.91
CA GLU A 145 11.98 11.93 -7.15
C GLU A 145 12.91 12.83 -7.98
N GLU A 146 13.88 13.48 -7.35
CA GLU A 146 14.84 14.39 -7.99
C GLU A 146 16.16 13.70 -8.36
N ASN A 147 16.35 12.44 -7.95
CA ASN A 147 17.55 11.71 -8.33
C ASN A 147 17.52 11.37 -9.83
N PRO A 148 18.49 11.87 -10.65
CA PRO A 148 18.51 11.62 -12.08
C PRO A 148 18.49 10.14 -12.45
N LYS A 149 19.10 9.29 -11.63
CA LYS A 149 19.13 7.83 -11.82
C LYS A 149 17.75 7.18 -11.70
N TYR A 150 16.82 7.77 -10.96
CA TYR A 150 15.43 7.31 -10.89
C TYR A 150 14.61 7.77 -12.09
N LYS A 151 14.93 8.94 -12.68
CA LYS A 151 14.26 9.44 -13.89
C LYS A 151 14.57 8.58 -15.13
N GLU A 152 15.74 7.95 -15.16
CA GLU A 152 16.17 7.10 -16.28
C GLU A 152 15.71 5.65 -16.17
N GLY A 153 14.92 5.29 -15.16
CA GLY A 153 14.43 3.92 -14.97
C GLY A 153 15.51 2.90 -14.58
N THR A 154 16.74 3.35 -14.41
CA THR A 154 17.83 2.53 -13.90
C THR A 154 17.86 2.61 -12.39
N MET A 155 17.41 1.56 -11.71
CA MET A 155 17.75 1.40 -10.30
C MET A 155 19.28 1.33 -10.20
N PRO A 156 19.93 2.20 -9.40
CA PRO A 156 21.32 1.93 -9.06
C PRO A 156 21.31 0.64 -8.24
N TYR A 157 21.74 -0.43 -8.84
CA TYR A 157 22.15 -1.60 -8.07
C TYR A 157 23.21 -1.12 -7.10
N LEU A 158 23.00 -1.37 -5.81
CA LEU A 158 23.99 -1.16 -4.76
C LEU A 158 25.19 -2.14 -4.93
N GLY A 159 25.52 -2.52 -6.17
CA GLY A 159 26.49 -3.52 -6.50
C GLY A 159 27.80 -3.02 -7.07
N ASP A 160 27.86 -1.79 -7.48
CA ASP A 160 29.07 -1.29 -8.13
C ASP A 160 29.73 -0.21 -7.30
N ASN A 161 30.11 -0.49 -6.07
CA ASN A 161 31.25 0.23 -5.51
C ASN A 161 31.70 -0.31 -4.17
N ASN A 162 32.85 -0.92 -4.21
CA ASN A 162 33.88 -0.91 -3.17
C ASN A 162 33.46 -1.41 -1.78
N LEU A 163 33.47 -2.71 -1.66
CA LEU A 163 34.07 -3.32 -0.48
C LEU A 163 35.59 -3.39 -0.66
#